data_0a9c37a2be27b490de648ec794ee9914
#
_entry.id   0a9c37a2be27b490de648ec794ee9914
#
_cell.length_a   1.000
_cell.length_b   1.000
_cell.length_c   1.000
_cell.angle_alpha   90.00
_cell.angle_beta   90.00
_cell.angle_gamma   90.00
#
_symmetry.space_group_name_H-M   'P 1'
#
loop_
_entity.id
_entity.type
_entity.pdbx_description
1 polymer ?
#
loop_
_entity_poly.entity_id
_entity_poly.type
_entity_poly.pdbx_seq_one_letter_code
_entity_poly.pdbx_strand_id
1 'polypeptide(L)'
;MFRPCFLRLLRPLLPDMTWEMAARSSVYLTFDDGPTPGITEWILKTLAGYGVRATFFCLGKNVEQHPDLYRAIADAGHKVGNHSYSHIKGWGMATGQYVADVDLANQLVESDIFRPPY
;
A
#
# COMPACT_ATOMS: atom_id res chain seq x y z
N MET A 1 -15.46 19.80 5.05
CA MET A 1 -14.90 18.60 4.43
C MET A 1 -14.89 18.81 2.92
N PHE A 2 -13.76 19.24 2.38
CA PHE A 2 -13.62 19.51 0.94
C PHE A 2 -13.62 18.16 0.19
N ARG A 3 -14.72 17.82 -0.49
CA ARG A 3 -14.72 16.81 -1.55
C ARG A 3 -14.31 17.53 -2.83
N PRO A 4 -13.13 17.34 -3.38
CA PRO A 4 -12.77 17.99 -4.64
C PRO A 4 -13.70 17.49 -5.74
N CYS A 5 -14.52 18.39 -6.27
CA CYS A 5 -15.51 18.12 -7.32
C CYS A 5 -14.86 17.50 -8.58
N PHE A 6 -13.61 17.81 -8.81
CA PHE A 6 -12.77 17.31 -9.89
C PHE A 6 -12.58 15.77 -9.87
N LEU A 7 -12.42 15.16 -8.69
CA LEU A 7 -12.25 13.69 -8.58
C LEU A 7 -13.49 12.92 -9.03
N ARG A 8 -14.69 13.49 -8.90
CA ARG A 8 -15.93 12.86 -9.36
C ARG A 8 -16.02 12.75 -10.88
N LEU A 9 -15.40 13.68 -11.60
CA LEU A 9 -15.35 13.70 -13.08
C LEU A 9 -14.39 12.63 -13.63
N LEU A 10 -13.33 12.27 -12.89
CA LEU A 10 -12.37 11.26 -13.30
C LEU A 10 -12.83 9.82 -12.99
N ARG A 11 -13.78 9.65 -12.06
CA ARG A 11 -14.25 8.34 -11.61
C ARG A 11 -14.71 7.40 -12.74
N PRO A 12 -15.50 7.85 -13.73
CA PRO A 12 -15.91 6.98 -14.83
C PRO A 12 -14.78 6.65 -15.82
N LEU A 13 -13.69 7.42 -15.83
CA LEU A 13 -12.53 7.18 -16.69
C LEU A 13 -11.52 6.21 -16.06
N LEU A 14 -11.61 5.97 -14.75
CA LEU A 14 -10.67 5.15 -13.98
C LEU A 14 -11.47 4.19 -13.07
N PRO A 15 -12.19 3.22 -13.65
CA PRO A 15 -13.11 2.35 -12.91
C PRO A 15 -12.40 1.43 -11.89
N ASP A 16 -11.14 1.09 -12.15
CA ASP A 16 -10.36 0.19 -11.29
C ASP A 16 -9.73 0.89 -10.07
N MET A 17 -9.93 2.22 -9.95
CA MET A 17 -9.44 2.96 -8.81
C MET A 17 -10.43 2.96 -7.65
N THR A 18 -9.93 2.70 -6.44
CA THR A 18 -10.70 2.85 -5.20
C THR A 18 -10.70 4.31 -4.76
N TRP A 19 -11.83 4.99 -4.95
CA TRP A 19 -12.00 6.41 -4.62
C TRP A 19 -12.55 6.65 -3.20
N GLU A 20 -13.32 5.70 -2.69
CA GLU A 20 -13.91 5.74 -1.35
C GLU A 20 -14.27 4.33 -0.88
N MET A 21 -14.23 4.12 0.42
CA MET A 21 -14.63 2.85 1.03
C MET A 21 -16.14 2.86 1.33
N ALA A 22 -16.76 1.68 1.24
CA ALA A 22 -18.22 1.53 1.38
C ALA A 22 -18.73 1.87 2.79
N ALA A 23 -17.98 1.55 3.84
CA ALA A 23 -18.39 1.80 5.22
C ALA A 23 -18.12 3.26 5.60
N ARG A 24 -19.21 4.04 5.81
CA ARG A 24 -19.14 5.48 6.12
C ARG A 24 -18.80 5.81 7.57
N SER A 25 -18.91 4.85 8.48
CA SER A 25 -18.65 5.00 9.93
C SER A 25 -17.32 4.41 10.38
N SER A 26 -16.49 3.99 9.43
CA SER A 26 -15.20 3.35 9.71
C SER A 26 -14.02 4.23 9.29
N VAL A 27 -12.92 4.12 10.02
CA VAL A 27 -11.61 4.67 9.65
C VAL A 27 -10.75 3.53 9.14
N TYR A 28 -10.10 3.73 8.00
CA TYR A 28 -9.20 2.77 7.40
C TYR A 28 -7.76 3.27 7.57
N LEU A 29 -7.01 2.58 8.43
CA LEU A 29 -5.60 2.89 8.66
C LEU A 29 -4.76 2.28 7.54
N THR A 30 -3.85 3.08 6.98
CA THR A 30 -2.87 2.62 5.99
C THR A 30 -1.48 3.10 6.36
N PHE A 31 -0.48 2.26 6.07
CA PHE A 31 0.94 2.56 6.27
C PHE A 31 1.67 2.27 4.96
N ASP A 32 2.44 3.23 4.51
CA ASP A 32 3.22 3.13 3.27
C ASP A 32 4.71 2.94 3.59
N ASP A 33 5.51 2.59 2.58
CA ASP A 33 6.97 2.49 2.61
C ASP A 33 7.60 1.35 3.45
N GLY A 34 6.81 0.58 4.17
CA GLY A 34 7.31 -0.56 4.95
C GLY A 34 7.71 -1.78 4.09
N PRO A 35 8.13 -2.87 4.74
CA PRO A 35 8.45 -3.01 6.15
C PRO A 35 9.75 -2.30 6.54
N THR A 36 9.81 -1.73 7.75
CA THR A 36 10.97 -1.04 8.28
C THR A 36 11.26 -1.56 9.69
N PRO A 37 12.47 -2.13 9.95
CA PRO A 37 12.83 -2.64 11.27
C PRO A 37 12.67 -1.60 12.39
N GLY A 38 12.19 -2.07 13.54
CA GLY A 38 11.89 -1.25 14.71
C GLY A 38 10.54 -0.53 14.61
N ILE A 39 10.25 0.09 13.45
CA ILE A 39 9.00 0.84 13.24
C ILE A 39 7.85 -0.14 12.98
N THR A 40 8.03 -1.09 12.08
CA THR A 40 6.97 -2.05 11.71
C THR A 40 6.56 -2.89 12.91
N GLU A 41 7.51 -3.41 13.70
CA GLU A 41 7.22 -4.19 14.91
C GLU A 41 6.46 -3.35 15.94
N TRP A 42 6.85 -2.08 16.11
CA TRP A 42 6.15 -1.18 17.03
C TRP A 42 4.70 -0.94 16.58
N ILE A 43 4.46 -0.72 15.27
CA ILE A 43 3.12 -0.55 14.70
C ILE A 43 2.31 -1.82 14.93
N LEU A 44 2.84 -3.00 14.60
CA LEU A 44 2.15 -4.29 14.76
C LEU A 44 1.74 -4.52 16.21
N LYS A 45 2.66 -4.29 17.17
CA LYS A 45 2.38 -4.40 18.60
C LYS A 45 1.27 -3.43 19.04
N THR A 46 1.32 -2.21 18.54
CA THR A 46 0.33 -1.18 18.88
C THR A 46 -1.06 -1.56 18.36
N LEU A 47 -1.16 -1.95 17.07
CA LEU A 47 -2.42 -2.37 16.46
C LEU A 47 -3.00 -3.60 17.17
N ALA A 48 -2.16 -4.57 17.54
CA ALA A 48 -2.58 -5.75 18.29
C ALA A 48 -3.17 -5.38 19.65
N GLY A 49 -2.55 -4.41 20.35
CA GLY A 49 -3.04 -3.91 21.64
C GLY A 49 -4.45 -3.30 21.59
N TYR A 50 -4.84 -2.77 20.42
CA TYR A 50 -6.18 -2.22 20.18
C TYR A 50 -7.12 -3.18 19.44
N GLY A 51 -6.66 -4.35 19.04
CA GLY A 51 -7.44 -5.29 18.22
C GLY A 51 -7.80 -4.74 16.84
N VAL A 52 -6.96 -3.86 16.28
CA VAL A 52 -7.22 -3.13 15.01
C VAL A 52 -6.39 -3.72 13.89
N ARG A 53 -7.02 -3.83 12.71
CA ARG A 53 -6.33 -4.19 11.46
C ARG A 53 -6.10 -2.96 10.59
N ALA A 54 -5.03 -3.01 9.79
CA ALA A 54 -4.64 -1.96 8.87
C ALA A 54 -4.24 -2.53 7.51
N THR A 55 -3.98 -1.66 6.55
CA THR A 55 -3.38 -2.00 5.25
C THR A 55 -1.97 -1.45 5.19
N PHE A 56 -1.01 -2.29 4.79
CA PHE A 56 0.38 -1.90 4.59
C PHE A 56 0.73 -1.95 3.11
N PHE A 57 1.03 -0.82 2.51
CA PHE A 57 1.55 -0.73 1.15
C PHE A 57 3.07 -0.84 1.19
N CYS A 58 3.57 -2.03 0.85
CA CYS A 58 4.96 -2.40 1.04
C CYS A 58 5.79 -2.12 -0.22
N LEU A 59 7.01 -1.60 -0.02
CA LEU A 59 8.02 -1.50 -1.07
C LEU A 59 8.68 -2.85 -1.31
N GLY A 60 8.76 -3.28 -2.55
CA GLY A 60 9.38 -4.56 -2.90
C GLY A 60 10.80 -4.70 -2.37
N LYS A 61 11.63 -3.66 -2.49
CA LYS A 61 13.01 -3.66 -1.94
C LYS A 61 13.08 -3.90 -0.44
N ASN A 62 12.09 -3.38 0.32
CA ASN A 62 12.06 -3.56 1.77
C ASN A 62 11.56 -4.95 2.15
N VAL A 63 10.63 -5.51 1.37
CA VAL A 63 10.17 -6.90 1.52
C VAL A 63 11.32 -7.87 1.26
N GLU A 64 12.11 -7.63 0.21
CA GLU A 64 13.30 -8.45 -0.11
C GLU A 64 14.34 -8.41 1.02
N GLN A 65 14.59 -7.24 1.60
CA GLN A 65 15.55 -7.06 2.70
C GLN A 65 15.03 -7.58 4.04
N HIS A 66 13.73 -7.57 4.27
CA HIS A 66 13.10 -7.91 5.54
C HIS A 66 11.87 -8.83 5.36
N PRO A 67 12.07 -10.03 4.75
CA PRO A 67 10.96 -10.94 4.45
C PRO A 67 10.24 -11.45 5.70
N ASP A 68 10.94 -11.55 6.83
CA ASP A 68 10.32 -11.97 8.09
C ASP A 68 9.36 -10.91 8.65
N LEU A 69 9.70 -9.62 8.50
CA LEU A 69 8.79 -8.53 8.87
C LEU A 69 7.57 -8.47 7.97
N TYR A 70 7.74 -8.69 6.67
CA TYR A 70 6.62 -8.78 5.74
C TYR A 70 5.67 -9.91 6.12
N ARG A 71 6.21 -11.11 6.44
CA ARG A 71 5.40 -12.23 6.92
C ARG A 71 4.70 -11.89 8.22
N ALA A 72 5.36 -11.23 9.16
CA ALA A 72 4.74 -10.82 10.42
C ALA A 72 3.54 -9.88 10.21
N ILE A 73 3.57 -8.99 9.21
CA ILE A 73 2.41 -8.14 8.83
C ILE A 73 1.24 -9.02 8.37
N ALA A 74 1.48 -9.97 7.48
CA ALA A 74 0.46 -10.84 6.93
C ALA A 74 -0.11 -11.80 7.99
N ASP A 75 0.74 -12.43 8.80
CA ASP A 75 0.37 -13.37 9.86
C ASP A 75 -0.46 -12.68 10.97
N ALA A 76 -0.23 -11.41 11.23
CA ALA A 76 -1.03 -10.60 12.13
C ALA A 76 -2.42 -10.26 11.55
N GLY A 77 -2.73 -10.68 10.32
CA GLY A 77 -4.03 -10.51 9.67
C GLY A 77 -4.25 -9.11 9.09
N HIS A 78 -3.18 -8.35 8.84
CA HIS A 78 -3.25 -7.08 8.12
C HIS A 78 -3.34 -7.32 6.61
N LYS A 79 -3.95 -6.38 5.88
CA LYS A 79 -3.92 -6.39 4.42
C LYS A 79 -2.57 -5.86 3.96
N VAL A 80 -1.97 -6.51 2.97
CA VAL A 80 -0.78 -6.01 2.29
C VAL A 80 -1.14 -5.47 0.91
N GLY A 81 -0.39 -4.48 0.43
CA GLY A 81 -0.54 -3.88 -0.87
C GLY A 81 0.83 -3.60 -1.51
N ASN A 82 0.87 -3.56 -2.83
CA ASN A 82 2.06 -3.19 -3.59
C ASN A 82 2.23 -1.66 -3.59
N HIS A 83 3.46 -1.17 -3.26
CA HIS A 83 3.82 0.25 -3.31
C HIS A 83 5.00 0.51 -4.25
N SER A 84 5.11 -0.24 -5.35
CA SER A 84 6.26 -0.36 -6.25
C SER A 84 7.48 -1.03 -5.59
N TYR A 85 8.52 -1.29 -6.37
CA TYR A 85 9.74 -1.89 -5.81
C TYR A 85 10.64 -0.83 -5.19
N SER A 86 10.94 0.24 -5.91
CA SER A 86 11.95 1.23 -5.51
C SER A 86 11.40 2.60 -5.12
N HIS A 87 10.07 2.74 -4.92
CA HIS A 87 9.41 4.03 -4.61
C HIS A 87 9.59 5.07 -5.71
N ILE A 88 9.47 4.65 -6.96
CA ILE A 88 9.70 5.56 -8.10
C ILE A 88 8.52 6.48 -8.36
N LYS A 89 8.83 7.68 -8.83
CA LYS A 89 7.83 8.65 -9.27
C LYS A 89 7.45 8.38 -10.74
N GLY A 90 6.15 8.14 -11.00
CA GLY A 90 5.67 7.83 -12.34
C GLY A 90 5.75 9.02 -13.33
N TRP A 91 5.68 10.26 -12.85
CA TRP A 91 5.73 11.46 -13.69
C TRP A 91 7.13 11.68 -14.27
N GLY A 92 7.21 11.80 -15.61
CA GLY A 92 8.46 12.04 -16.32
C GLY A 92 9.31 10.78 -16.57
N MET A 93 8.78 9.60 -16.24
CA MET A 93 9.41 8.32 -16.51
C MET A 93 8.75 7.63 -17.71
N ALA A 94 9.49 6.80 -18.44
CA ALA A 94 8.89 5.94 -19.45
C ALA A 94 7.95 4.92 -18.81
N THR A 95 6.74 4.77 -19.36
CA THR A 95 5.70 3.88 -18.83
C THR A 95 6.21 2.45 -18.62
N GLY A 96 7.00 1.91 -19.56
CA GLY A 96 7.57 0.56 -19.42
C GLY A 96 8.49 0.39 -18.22
N GLN A 97 9.27 1.42 -17.87
CA GLN A 97 10.14 1.38 -16.68
C GLN A 97 9.33 1.41 -15.39
N TYR A 98 8.28 2.22 -15.36
CA TYR A 98 7.38 2.28 -14.21
C TYR A 98 6.66 0.94 -13.98
N VAL A 99 6.09 0.38 -15.05
CA VAL A 99 5.40 -0.92 -14.99
C VAL A 99 6.37 -2.02 -14.56
N ALA A 100 7.59 -2.05 -15.09
CA ALA A 100 8.60 -3.04 -14.71
C ALA A 100 8.96 -2.97 -13.21
N ASP A 101 9.04 -1.78 -12.62
CA ASP A 101 9.29 -1.60 -11.19
C ASP A 101 8.11 -2.11 -10.34
N VAL A 102 6.88 -1.85 -10.77
CA VAL A 102 5.66 -2.36 -10.11
C VAL A 102 5.59 -3.88 -10.21
N ASP A 103 5.89 -4.45 -11.38
CA ASP A 103 5.87 -5.90 -11.61
C ASP A 103 6.97 -6.62 -10.81
N LEU A 104 8.13 -5.99 -10.63
CA LEU A 104 9.17 -6.52 -9.76
C LEU A 104 8.68 -6.63 -8.32
N ALA A 105 7.96 -5.63 -7.82
CA ALA A 105 7.34 -5.69 -6.50
C ALA A 105 6.25 -6.76 -6.41
N ASN A 106 5.47 -6.99 -7.48
CA ASN A 106 4.43 -8.04 -7.51
C ASN A 106 5.01 -9.46 -7.31
N GLN A 107 6.28 -9.68 -7.61
CA GLN A 107 6.93 -10.97 -7.35
C GLN A 107 7.21 -11.24 -5.87
N LEU A 108 7.18 -10.19 -5.04
CA LEU A 108 7.52 -10.23 -3.62
C LEU A 108 6.32 -9.92 -2.72
N VAL A 109 5.41 -9.09 -3.21
CA VAL A 109 4.20 -8.66 -2.48
C VAL A 109 2.99 -9.35 -3.09
N GLU A 110 2.46 -10.36 -2.41
CA GLU A 110 1.24 -11.06 -2.84
C GLU A 110 0.02 -10.19 -2.57
N SER A 111 -0.38 -9.38 -3.55
CA SER A 111 -1.50 -8.46 -3.37
C SER A 111 -2.26 -8.16 -4.67
N ASP A 112 -3.56 -7.93 -4.51
CA ASP A 112 -4.50 -7.47 -5.55
C ASP A 112 -4.71 -5.93 -5.52
N ILE A 113 -4.02 -5.23 -4.60
CA ILE A 113 -4.12 -3.77 -4.47
C ILE A 113 -2.75 -3.11 -4.65
N PHE A 114 -2.78 -1.97 -5.31
CA PHE A 114 -1.60 -1.14 -5.58
C PHE A 114 -1.87 0.31 -5.17
N ARG A 115 -0.88 0.94 -4.56
CA ARG A 115 -0.87 2.38 -4.33
C ARG A 115 0.37 2.97 -4.97
N PRO A 116 0.25 3.86 -5.97
CA PRO A 116 1.40 4.52 -6.56
C PRO A 116 2.10 5.41 -5.53
N PRO A 117 3.45 5.43 -5.49
CA PRO A 117 4.21 6.47 -4.82
C PRO A 117 3.93 7.84 -5.46
N TYR A 118 3.78 8.91 -4.65
CA TYR A 118 3.50 10.31 -5.05
C TYR A 118 2.12 10.60 -5.64
#